data_a4c62415168f75ca386512b5594c418f
#
_entry.id   a4c62415168f75ca386512b5594c418f
#
_cell.length_a   1.000
_cell.length_b   1.000
_cell.length_c   1.000
_cell.angle_alpha   90.00
_cell.angle_beta   90.00
_cell.angle_gamma   90.00
#
_symmetry.space_group_name_H-M   'P 1'
#
loop_
_entity.id
_entity.type
_entity.pdbx_description
1 polymer ?
#
loop_
_entity_poly.entity_id
_entity_poly.type
_entity_poly.pdbx_seq_one_letter_code
_entity_poly.pdbx_strand_id
1 'polypeptide(L)'
;MDKLEKKLKENNIHYLTERVTKWQDCAKIEKFDRPIELTKKIFGDCCVSETLTVLHGKLFLCPFSAHAENLHAIPNYPSDSIDIAKFEDKKVLKDKIRKFYFD
;
A
#
# COMPACT_ATOMS: atom_id res chain seq x y z
N MET A 1 17.57 -14.53 8.83
CA MET A 1 16.13 -14.88 9.04
C MET A 1 15.85 -15.37 10.46
N ASP A 2 16.72 -16.19 11.03
CA ASP A 2 16.49 -16.77 12.36
C ASP A 2 16.28 -15.75 13.48
N LYS A 3 16.99 -14.61 13.45
CA LYS A 3 16.83 -13.54 14.44
C LYS A 3 15.45 -12.88 14.36
N LEU A 4 14.93 -12.69 13.15
CA LEU A 4 13.60 -12.10 12.94
C LEU A 4 12.51 -13.07 13.37
N GLU A 5 12.60 -14.33 12.97
CA GLU A 5 11.63 -15.37 13.36
C GLU A 5 11.57 -15.55 14.89
N LYS A 6 12.75 -15.57 15.53
CA LYS A 6 12.82 -15.62 16.99
C LYS A 6 12.09 -14.46 17.65
N LYS A 7 12.33 -13.24 17.17
CA LYS A 7 11.66 -12.03 17.67
C LYS A 7 10.15 -12.04 17.47
N LEU A 8 9.69 -12.55 16.32
CA LEU A 8 8.26 -12.70 16.03
C LEU A 8 7.59 -13.69 16.99
N LYS A 9 8.23 -14.84 17.23
CA LYS A 9 7.75 -15.86 18.18
C LYS A 9 7.71 -15.34 19.61
N GLU A 10 8.76 -14.66 20.05
CA GLU A 10 8.82 -14.07 21.39
C GLU A 10 7.73 -13.04 21.66
N ASN A 11 7.24 -12.38 20.64
CA ASN A 11 6.17 -11.38 20.71
C ASN A 11 4.77 -11.91 20.31
N ASN A 12 4.64 -13.22 20.13
CA ASN A 12 3.38 -13.87 19.71
C ASN A 12 2.80 -13.30 18.42
N ILE A 13 3.66 -12.93 17.48
CA ILE A 13 3.25 -12.42 16.17
C ILE A 13 3.16 -13.59 15.19
N HIS A 14 1.97 -13.79 14.62
CA HIS A 14 1.80 -14.78 13.56
C HIS A 14 2.51 -14.31 12.29
N TYR A 15 3.25 -15.21 11.67
CA TYR A 15 3.97 -14.93 10.43
C TYR A 15 3.96 -16.15 9.51
N LEU A 16 4.13 -15.89 8.23
CA LEU A 16 4.29 -16.88 7.19
C LEU A 16 5.61 -16.62 6.46
N THR A 17 6.37 -17.67 6.24
CA THR A 17 7.61 -17.61 5.44
C THR A 17 7.36 -18.29 4.11
N GLU A 18 7.51 -17.55 3.03
CA GLU A 18 7.36 -18.08 1.67
C GLU A 18 8.65 -17.90 0.88
N ARG A 19 8.99 -18.91 0.05
CA ARG A 19 10.06 -18.77 -0.93
C ARG A 19 9.53 -18.14 -2.20
N VAL A 20 10.13 -17.03 -2.58
CA VAL A 20 9.87 -16.43 -3.90
C VAL A 20 10.55 -17.30 -4.95
N THR A 21 9.76 -17.97 -5.79
CA THR A 21 10.26 -18.86 -6.86
C THR A 21 10.31 -18.19 -8.22
N LYS A 22 9.44 -17.17 -8.44
CA LYS A 22 9.37 -16.42 -9.69
C LYS A 22 9.02 -14.95 -9.43
N TRP A 23 9.65 -14.06 -10.16
CA TRP A 23 9.25 -12.66 -10.23
C TRP A 23 8.24 -12.49 -11.36
N GLN A 24 7.16 -11.79 -11.07
CA GLN A 24 6.17 -11.41 -12.08
C GLN A 24 6.28 -9.93 -12.34
N ASP A 25 6.31 -9.56 -13.61
CA ASP A 25 6.18 -8.18 -14.05
C ASP A 25 4.68 -7.85 -14.13
N CYS A 26 4.16 -7.23 -13.07
CA CYS A 26 2.72 -7.02 -12.90
C CYS A 26 2.22 -5.69 -13.46
N ALA A 27 3.11 -4.73 -13.67
CA ALA A 27 2.70 -3.39 -14.05
C ALA A 27 3.81 -2.65 -14.78
N LYS A 28 3.40 -1.88 -15.78
CA LYS A 28 4.28 -0.92 -16.46
C LYS A 28 3.97 0.49 -15.98
N ILE A 29 5.00 1.31 -15.78
CA ILE A 29 4.85 2.73 -15.50
C ILE A 29 4.68 3.46 -16.83
N GLU A 30 3.47 3.44 -17.35
CA GLU A 30 3.08 4.11 -18.58
C GLU A 30 1.79 4.90 -18.34
N LYS A 31 1.66 6.02 -19.04
CA LYS A 31 0.39 6.75 -19.04
C LYS A 31 -0.56 6.11 -20.02
N PHE A 32 -1.70 5.64 -19.53
CA PHE A 32 -2.76 5.09 -20.34
C PHE A 32 -3.94 6.06 -20.37
N ASP A 33 -4.49 6.30 -21.56
CA ASP A 33 -5.71 7.07 -21.73
C ASP A 33 -6.89 6.09 -21.78
N ARG A 34 -7.50 5.85 -20.59
CA ARG A 34 -8.58 4.90 -20.41
C ARG A 34 -9.87 5.59 -19.99
N PRO A 35 -11.04 5.15 -20.50
CA PRO A 35 -12.32 5.61 -19.95
C PRO A 35 -12.44 5.31 -18.47
N ILE A 36 -13.10 6.20 -17.72
CA ILE A 36 -13.25 6.06 -16.27
C ILE A 36 -13.91 4.73 -15.86
N GLU A 37 -14.86 4.25 -16.65
CA GLU A 37 -15.55 2.97 -16.39
C GLU A 37 -14.61 1.78 -16.48
N LEU A 38 -13.70 1.78 -17.46
CA LEU A 38 -12.68 0.75 -17.58
C LEU A 38 -11.68 0.81 -16.42
N THR A 39 -11.29 2.00 -16.01
CA THR A 39 -10.39 2.21 -14.86
C THR A 39 -11.01 1.66 -13.56
N LYS A 40 -12.30 1.93 -13.33
CA LYS A 40 -13.04 1.39 -12.18
C LYS A 40 -13.08 -0.13 -12.18
N LYS A 41 -13.33 -0.72 -13.35
CA LYS A 41 -13.35 -2.19 -13.51
C LYS A 41 -11.99 -2.81 -13.21
N ILE A 42 -10.92 -2.26 -13.79
CA ILE A 42 -9.55 -2.73 -13.56
C ILE A 42 -9.19 -2.65 -12.06
N PHE A 43 -9.57 -1.55 -11.41
CA PHE A 43 -9.35 -1.39 -9.97
C PHE A 43 -10.14 -2.42 -9.15
N GLY A 44 -11.39 -2.68 -9.50
CA GLY A 44 -12.21 -3.69 -8.83
C GLY A 44 -11.65 -5.11 -8.95
N ASP A 45 -11.02 -5.42 -10.06
CA ASP A 45 -10.40 -6.74 -10.33
C ASP A 45 -8.93 -6.81 -9.87
N CYS A 46 -8.39 -5.74 -9.30
CA CYS A 46 -6.98 -5.66 -8.92
C CYS A 46 -6.67 -6.53 -7.70
N CYS A 47 -5.70 -7.43 -7.83
CA CYS A 47 -5.29 -8.34 -6.74
C CYS A 47 -4.61 -7.63 -5.56
N VAL A 48 -4.17 -6.39 -5.72
CA VAL A 48 -3.54 -5.59 -4.65
C VAL A 48 -4.42 -4.45 -4.15
N SER A 49 -5.70 -4.41 -4.54
CA SER A 49 -6.64 -3.34 -4.15
C SER A 49 -6.87 -3.23 -2.63
N GLU A 50 -6.65 -4.31 -1.90
CA GLU A 50 -6.80 -4.37 -0.44
C GLU A 50 -5.46 -4.40 0.30
N THR A 51 -4.36 -4.13 -0.40
CA THR A 51 -3.02 -4.22 0.17
C THR A 51 -2.50 -2.85 0.59
N LEU A 52 -2.77 -2.47 1.84
CA LEU A 52 -2.25 -1.23 2.40
C LEU A 52 -0.73 -1.31 2.56
N THR A 53 -0.05 -0.22 2.25
CA THR A 53 1.41 -0.14 2.29
C THR A 53 1.87 1.09 3.05
N VAL A 54 2.81 0.92 3.96
CA VAL A 54 3.47 2.01 4.66
C VAL A 54 4.88 2.20 4.07
N LEU A 55 5.15 3.41 3.62
CA LEU A 55 6.47 3.78 3.09
C LEU A 55 6.80 5.21 3.53
N HIS A 56 7.98 5.40 4.13
CA HIS A 56 8.45 6.70 4.63
C HIS A 56 7.45 7.42 5.55
N GLY A 57 6.78 6.68 6.43
CA GLY A 57 5.79 7.22 7.36
C GLY A 57 4.44 7.60 6.76
N LYS A 58 4.21 7.25 5.51
CA LYS A 58 2.93 7.45 4.81
C LYS A 58 2.23 6.13 4.54
N LEU A 59 0.90 6.13 4.69
CA LEU A 59 0.05 5.01 4.36
C LEU A 59 -0.54 5.19 2.96
N PHE A 60 -0.35 4.20 2.10
CA PHE A 60 -0.87 4.15 0.73
C PHE A 60 -1.87 3.00 0.58
N LEU A 61 -2.76 3.10 -0.41
CA LEU A 61 -3.75 2.07 -0.70
C LEU A 61 -3.15 0.81 -1.35
N CYS A 62 -2.01 0.92 -2.01
CA CYS A 62 -1.32 -0.23 -2.59
C CYS A 62 0.20 0.02 -2.72
N PRO A 63 0.99 -1.05 -2.83
CA PRO A 63 2.45 -0.92 -2.94
C PRO A 63 2.90 -0.21 -4.23
N PHE A 64 2.17 -0.37 -5.33
CA PHE A 64 2.51 0.32 -6.59
C PHE A 64 2.38 1.84 -6.47
N SER A 65 1.34 2.32 -5.82
CA SER A 65 1.13 3.73 -5.53
C SER A 65 2.27 4.30 -4.67
N ALA A 66 2.65 3.60 -3.60
CA ALA A 66 3.74 4.00 -2.72
C ALA A 66 5.07 4.12 -3.47
N HIS A 67 5.43 3.10 -4.24
CA HIS A 67 6.70 3.09 -4.97
C HIS A 67 6.72 4.04 -6.16
N ALA A 68 5.60 4.21 -6.86
CA ALA A 68 5.50 5.16 -7.96
C ALA A 68 5.73 6.61 -7.48
N GLU A 69 5.18 6.99 -6.32
CA GLU A 69 5.45 8.29 -5.71
C GLU A 69 6.92 8.42 -5.31
N ASN A 70 7.49 7.42 -4.66
CA ASN A 70 8.88 7.42 -4.22
C ASN A 70 9.87 7.54 -5.39
N LEU A 71 9.55 6.95 -6.53
CA LEU A 71 10.35 7.02 -7.76
C LEU A 71 10.04 8.26 -8.62
N HIS A 72 9.16 9.13 -8.17
CA HIS A 72 8.69 10.30 -8.92
C HIS A 72 8.08 9.96 -10.28
N ALA A 73 7.48 8.76 -10.39
CA ALA A 73 6.87 8.27 -11.61
C ALA A 73 5.43 8.78 -11.85
N ILE A 74 4.80 9.28 -10.80
CA ILE A 74 3.45 9.87 -10.82
C ILE A 74 3.45 11.22 -10.11
N PRO A 75 2.49 12.12 -10.41
CA PRO A 75 2.31 13.35 -9.65
C PRO A 75 2.03 13.07 -8.18
N ASN A 76 2.53 13.91 -7.31
CA ASN A 76 2.29 13.80 -5.87
C ASN A 76 0.99 14.53 -5.49
N TYR A 77 -0.06 13.76 -5.22
CA TYR A 77 -1.32 14.28 -4.72
C TYR A 77 -1.45 14.00 -3.21
N PRO A 78 -1.69 15.03 -2.37
CA PRO A 78 -1.87 14.82 -0.93
C PRO A 78 -3.00 13.86 -0.54
N SER A 79 -4.00 13.69 -1.43
CA SER A 79 -5.12 12.78 -1.23
C SER A 79 -4.78 11.29 -1.42
N ASP A 80 -3.63 10.97 -2.01
CA ASP A 80 -3.24 9.59 -2.36
C ASP A 80 -2.60 8.83 -1.20
N SER A 81 -2.30 9.52 -0.09
CA SER A 81 -1.67 8.93 1.09
C SER A 81 -2.10 9.62 2.37
N ILE A 82 -1.89 8.94 3.49
CA ILE A 82 -2.03 9.51 4.83
C ILE A 82 -0.64 9.57 5.47
N ASP A 83 -0.22 10.75 5.91
CA ASP A 83 1.00 10.91 6.69
C ASP A 83 0.71 10.52 8.15
N ILE A 84 1.11 9.32 8.54
CA ILE A 84 0.84 8.76 9.87
C ILE A 84 1.56 9.55 10.95
N ALA A 85 2.74 10.07 10.67
CA ALA A 85 3.57 10.79 11.66
C ALA A 85 2.99 12.14 12.08
N LYS A 86 2.10 12.73 11.29
CA LYS A 86 1.47 14.03 11.59
C LYS A 86 0.30 13.95 12.58
N PHE A 87 -0.14 12.75 12.95
CA PHE A 87 -1.28 12.58 13.85
C PHE A 87 -0.81 12.28 15.27
N GLU A 88 -1.14 13.16 16.20
CA GLU A 88 -0.92 12.96 17.63
C GLU A 88 -2.07 12.17 18.28
N ASP A 89 -3.31 12.37 17.81
CA ASP A 89 -4.49 11.68 18.32
C ASP A 89 -4.78 10.39 17.52
N LYS A 90 -4.70 9.27 18.21
CA LYS A 90 -4.96 7.94 17.64
C LYS A 90 -6.38 7.78 17.11
N LYS A 91 -7.37 8.43 17.74
CA LYS A 91 -8.78 8.34 17.32
C LYS A 91 -8.99 9.05 15.98
N VAL A 92 -8.44 10.24 15.83
CA VAL A 92 -8.50 11.02 14.59
C VAL A 92 -7.81 10.25 13.46
N LEU A 93 -6.65 9.65 13.73
CA LEU A 93 -5.94 8.82 12.77
C LEU A 93 -6.77 7.60 12.32
N LYS A 94 -7.39 6.89 13.26
CA LYS A 94 -8.26 5.74 12.96
C LYS A 94 -9.43 6.13 12.05
N ASP A 95 -10.10 7.22 12.36
CA ASP A 95 -11.23 7.70 11.56
C ASP A 95 -10.79 8.10 10.16
N LYS A 96 -9.63 8.73 10.03
CA LYS A 96 -9.06 9.11 8.74
C LYS A 96 -8.65 7.89 7.91
N ILE A 97 -8.07 6.86 8.53
CA ILE A 97 -7.72 5.60 7.86
C ILE A 97 -8.98 4.89 7.36
N ARG A 98 -10.03 4.82 8.17
CA ARG A 98 -11.31 4.22 7.75
C ARG A 98 -11.89 4.92 6.54
N LYS A 99 -11.94 6.25 6.58
CA LYS A 99 -12.43 7.05 5.47
C LYS A 99 -11.60 6.85 4.20
N PHE A 100 -10.28 6.82 4.34
CA PHE A 100 -9.34 6.62 3.24
C PHE A 100 -9.49 5.23 2.58
N TYR A 101 -9.73 4.20 3.37
CA TYR A 101 -9.85 2.82 2.89
C TYR A 101 -11.22 2.52 2.27
N PHE A 102 -12.30 3.01 2.88
CA PHE A 102 -13.66 2.68 2.47
C PHE A 102 -14.29 3.68 1.48
N ASP A 103 -13.75 4.85 1.33
CA ASP A 103 -14.17 5.83 0.33
C ASP A 103 -13.24 5.79 -0.89
#